data_d40e3c1699084488475af0dd2092c877
#
_entry.id   d40e3c1699084488475af0dd2092c877
#
_cell.length_a   1.000
_cell.length_b   1.000
_cell.length_c   1.000
_cell.angle_alpha   90.00
_cell.angle_beta   90.00
_cell.angle_gamma   90.00
#
_symmetry.space_group_name_H-M   'P 1'
#
loop_
_entity.id
_entity.type
_entity.pdbx_description
1 polymer ?
#
loop_
_entity_poly.entity_id
_entity_poly.type
_entity_poly.pdbx_seq_one_letter_code
_entity_poly.pdbx_strand_id
1 'polypeptide(L)'
;MSVEELLQREETAWAGLADALAAVPPERREVEGVVPGWSVHDVAWHCVYWAGDAGEVLERILGGDPDPPESDVPDEEILATGRAMGWNEILGHAERGRERVRAAFSAFADPPPKALELFGDETFDHYEEHEAQIRAFSS
;
A
#
# COMPACT_ATOMS: atom_id res chain seq x y z
N MET A 1 -10.98 -17.76 -2.55
CA MET A 1 -10.31 -17.62 -1.23
C MET A 1 -11.24 -16.94 -0.24
N SER A 2 -11.18 -17.34 1.02
CA SER A 2 -11.94 -16.69 2.08
C SER A 2 -11.36 -15.32 2.42
N VAL A 3 -12.13 -14.51 3.14
CA VAL A 3 -11.65 -13.22 3.67
C VAL A 3 -10.42 -13.45 4.54
N GLU A 4 -10.44 -14.47 5.41
CA GLU A 4 -9.31 -14.79 6.29
C GLU A 4 -8.05 -15.15 5.51
N GLU A 5 -8.18 -15.93 4.45
CA GLU A 5 -7.05 -16.29 3.58
C GLU A 5 -6.48 -15.07 2.86
N LEU A 6 -7.34 -14.15 2.40
CA LEU A 6 -6.89 -12.92 1.76
C LEU A 6 -6.22 -11.96 2.75
N LEU A 7 -6.74 -11.85 3.97
CA LEU A 7 -6.10 -11.08 5.03
C LEU A 7 -4.72 -11.66 5.38
N GLN A 8 -4.60 -13.00 5.41
CA GLN A 8 -3.31 -13.65 5.65
C GLN A 8 -2.33 -13.39 4.50
N ARG A 9 -2.82 -13.38 3.28
CA ARG A 9 -1.99 -13.06 2.12
C ARG A 9 -1.46 -11.63 2.18
N GLU A 10 -2.29 -10.69 2.62
CA GLU A 10 -1.86 -9.31 2.82
C GLU A 10 -0.78 -9.23 3.90
N GLU A 11 -0.95 -9.93 5.00
CA GLU A 11 0.03 -9.98 6.10
C GLU A 11 1.39 -10.46 5.61
N THR A 12 1.39 -11.55 4.85
CA THR A 12 2.62 -12.12 4.29
C THR A 12 3.30 -11.19 3.30
N ALA A 13 2.51 -10.58 2.41
CA ALA A 13 3.03 -9.65 1.41
C ALA A 13 3.61 -8.39 2.05
N TRP A 14 2.93 -7.87 3.07
CA TRP A 14 3.45 -6.72 3.80
C TRP A 14 4.75 -7.04 4.52
N ALA A 15 4.84 -8.20 5.16
CA ALA A 15 6.08 -8.62 5.84
C ALA A 15 7.26 -8.67 4.86
N GLY A 16 7.04 -9.17 3.64
CA GLY A 16 8.05 -9.19 2.60
C GLY A 16 8.50 -7.80 2.19
N LEU A 17 7.54 -6.90 1.95
CA LEU A 17 7.86 -5.50 1.61
C LEU A 17 8.58 -4.79 2.77
N ALA A 18 8.10 -4.97 4.00
CA ALA A 18 8.72 -4.36 5.18
C ALA A 18 10.17 -4.83 5.36
N ASP A 19 10.44 -6.11 5.14
CA ASP A 19 11.81 -6.64 5.20
C ASP A 19 12.70 -6.03 4.11
N ALA A 20 12.17 -5.89 2.90
CA ALA A 20 12.91 -5.25 1.81
C ALA A 20 13.23 -3.79 2.12
N LEU A 21 12.26 -3.06 2.66
CA LEU A 21 12.45 -1.66 3.06
C LEU A 21 13.48 -1.52 4.19
N ALA A 22 13.42 -2.40 5.19
CA ALA A 22 14.33 -2.38 6.33
C ALA A 22 15.78 -2.70 5.92
N ALA A 23 15.96 -3.48 4.86
CA ALA A 23 17.29 -3.85 4.36
C ALA A 23 17.99 -2.72 3.60
N VAL A 24 17.26 -1.67 3.19
CA VAL A 24 17.86 -0.53 2.48
C VAL A 24 18.57 0.37 3.49
N PRO A 25 19.87 0.63 3.31
CA PRO A 25 20.58 1.56 4.20
C PRO A 25 19.96 2.96 4.16
N PRO A 26 19.91 3.67 5.30
CA PRO A 26 19.30 5.00 5.35
C PRO A 26 19.81 5.97 4.27
N GLU A 27 21.09 5.92 3.96
CA GLU A 27 21.73 6.80 2.96
C GLU A 27 21.28 6.49 1.52
N ARG A 28 20.63 5.35 1.29
CA ARG A 28 20.13 4.98 -0.04
C ARG A 28 18.63 5.18 -0.22
N ARG A 29 17.92 5.51 0.84
CA ARG A 29 16.44 5.61 0.80
C ARG A 29 15.93 6.66 -0.18
N GLU A 30 16.67 7.75 -0.37
CA GLU A 30 16.26 8.85 -1.26
C GLU A 30 17.01 8.88 -2.58
N VAL A 31 17.78 7.83 -2.88
CA VAL A 31 18.48 7.69 -4.16
C VAL A 31 17.49 7.17 -5.21
N GLU A 32 17.36 7.89 -6.31
CA GLU A 32 16.48 7.50 -7.42
C GLU A 32 16.98 6.23 -8.11
N GLY A 33 16.05 5.50 -8.71
CA GLY A 33 16.39 4.35 -9.55
C GLY A 33 15.65 3.06 -9.24
N VAL A 34 14.75 3.03 -8.23
CA VAL A 34 13.90 1.86 -7.97
C VAL A 34 12.97 1.64 -9.17
N VAL A 35 12.29 2.70 -9.58
CA VAL A 35 11.69 2.87 -10.91
C VAL A 35 12.17 4.22 -11.42
N PRO A 36 12.10 4.52 -12.73
CA PRO A 36 12.64 5.77 -13.24
C PRO A 36 12.11 7.00 -12.50
N GLY A 37 13.01 7.76 -11.88
CA GLY A 37 12.67 8.98 -11.14
C GLY A 37 12.20 8.79 -9.70
N TRP A 38 12.12 7.55 -9.21
CA TRP A 38 11.59 7.24 -7.88
C TRP A 38 12.65 6.57 -7.00
N SER A 39 12.70 6.98 -5.74
CA SER A 39 13.53 6.37 -4.70
C SER A 39 12.74 5.33 -3.91
N VAL A 40 13.42 4.61 -3.01
CA VAL A 40 12.77 3.71 -2.05
C VAL A 40 11.75 4.48 -1.19
N HIS A 41 12.13 5.68 -0.75
CA HIS A 41 11.23 6.56 0.02
C HIS A 41 9.93 6.85 -0.75
N ASP A 42 10.06 7.16 -2.03
CA ASP A 42 8.93 7.43 -2.92
C ASP A 42 8.02 6.20 -3.07
N VAL A 43 8.62 5.04 -3.32
CA VAL A 43 7.88 3.79 -3.51
C VAL A 43 7.17 3.38 -2.23
N ALA A 44 7.82 3.52 -1.07
CA ALA A 44 7.21 3.21 0.22
C ALA A 44 5.94 4.06 0.44
N TRP A 45 6.03 5.36 0.22
CA TRP A 45 4.86 6.24 0.37
C TRP A 45 3.77 5.93 -0.64
N HIS A 46 4.14 5.63 -1.88
CA HIS A 46 3.20 5.23 -2.93
C HIS A 46 2.35 4.03 -2.48
N CYS A 47 2.98 2.98 -1.95
CA CYS A 47 2.27 1.81 -1.45
C CYS A 47 1.33 2.17 -0.29
N VAL A 48 1.82 2.97 0.65
CA VAL A 48 1.07 3.39 1.84
C VAL A 48 -0.15 4.23 1.46
N TYR A 49 0.05 5.15 0.52
CA TYR A 49 -1.03 6.01 0.03
C TYR A 49 -2.18 5.18 -0.56
N TRP A 50 -1.87 4.25 -1.45
CA TRP A 50 -2.91 3.49 -2.15
C TRP A 50 -3.59 2.47 -1.25
N ALA A 51 -2.88 1.87 -0.30
CA ALA A 51 -3.51 1.02 0.71
C ALA A 51 -4.49 1.82 1.59
N GLY A 52 -4.11 3.05 1.95
CA GLY A 52 -4.98 3.95 2.71
C GLY A 52 -6.23 4.36 1.93
N ASP A 53 -6.05 4.69 0.65
CA ASP A 53 -7.18 5.02 -0.23
C ASP A 53 -8.12 3.82 -0.38
N ALA A 54 -7.57 2.61 -0.56
CA ALA A 54 -8.37 1.40 -0.64
C ALA A 54 -9.22 1.20 0.62
N GLY A 55 -8.67 1.45 1.80
CA GLY A 55 -9.42 1.38 3.05
C GLY A 55 -10.61 2.34 3.06
N GLU A 56 -10.40 3.56 2.60
CA GLU A 56 -11.47 4.56 2.51
C GLU A 56 -12.56 4.15 1.53
N VAL A 57 -12.18 3.63 0.36
CA VAL A 57 -13.14 3.15 -0.65
C VAL A 57 -13.94 1.96 -0.11
N LEU A 58 -13.28 1.00 0.55
CA LEU A 58 -13.97 -0.14 1.17
C LEU A 58 -14.99 0.31 2.22
N GLU A 59 -14.66 1.30 3.02
CA GLU A 59 -15.59 1.87 4.01
C GLU A 59 -16.82 2.46 3.34
N ARG A 60 -16.66 3.12 2.20
CA ARG A 60 -17.78 3.67 1.43
C ARG A 60 -18.67 2.57 0.86
N ILE A 61 -18.07 1.47 0.38
CA ILE A 61 -18.84 0.31 -0.09
C ILE A 61 -19.66 -0.27 1.06
N LEU A 62 -19.05 -0.43 2.24
CA LEU A 62 -19.74 -0.89 3.44
C LEU A 62 -20.89 0.04 3.83
N GLY A 63 -20.73 1.34 3.59
CA GLY A 63 -21.74 2.35 3.87
C GLY A 63 -22.88 2.42 2.86
N GLY A 64 -22.84 1.61 1.80
CA GLY A 64 -23.93 1.50 0.83
C GLY A 64 -23.65 2.12 -0.55
N ASP A 65 -22.48 2.72 -0.77
CA ASP A 65 -22.12 3.19 -2.11
C ASP A 65 -21.67 1.98 -2.92
N PRO A 66 -22.35 1.65 -4.03
CA PRO A 66 -22.01 0.45 -4.80
C PRO A 66 -20.74 0.58 -5.64
N ASP A 67 -20.29 1.81 -5.92
CA ASP A 67 -19.15 2.04 -6.80
C ASP A 67 -18.46 3.37 -6.48
N PRO A 68 -17.87 3.51 -5.27
CA PRO A 68 -17.16 4.73 -4.93
C PRO A 68 -15.86 4.85 -5.76
N PRO A 69 -15.48 6.07 -6.16
CA PRO A 69 -14.25 6.25 -6.91
C PRO A 69 -13.02 6.11 -6.02
N GLU A 70 -11.94 5.62 -6.61
CA GLU A 70 -10.61 5.70 -6.02
C GLU A 70 -10.10 7.14 -6.13
N SER A 71 -9.01 7.44 -5.41
CA SER A 71 -8.37 8.74 -5.46
C SER A 71 -8.00 9.14 -6.89
N ASP A 72 -8.23 10.39 -7.25
CA ASP A 72 -7.83 10.99 -8.52
C ASP A 72 -6.64 11.93 -8.36
N VAL A 73 -5.98 11.90 -7.21
CA VAL A 73 -4.79 12.72 -6.96
C VAL A 73 -3.66 12.27 -7.90
N PRO A 74 -3.04 13.19 -8.65
CA PRO A 74 -1.95 12.83 -9.56
C PRO A 74 -0.73 12.30 -8.82
N ASP A 75 0.01 11.38 -9.46
CA ASP A 75 1.22 10.80 -8.90
C ASP A 75 2.22 11.88 -8.44
N GLU A 76 2.34 12.97 -9.18
CA GLU A 76 3.23 14.07 -8.82
C GLU A 76 2.91 14.67 -7.46
N GLU A 77 1.62 14.81 -7.13
CA GLU A 77 1.19 15.32 -5.83
C GLU A 77 1.41 14.30 -4.73
N ILE A 78 1.16 13.03 -5.01
CA ILE A 78 1.40 11.94 -4.07
C ILE A 78 2.89 11.90 -3.72
N LEU A 79 3.77 11.95 -4.73
CA LEU A 79 5.21 12.00 -4.53
C LEU A 79 5.64 13.20 -3.70
N ALA A 80 5.12 14.38 -4.02
CA ALA A 80 5.45 15.61 -3.29
C ALA A 80 5.08 15.50 -1.80
N THR A 81 3.92 14.93 -1.51
CA THR A 81 3.47 14.70 -0.14
C THR A 81 4.44 13.77 0.60
N GLY A 82 4.83 12.66 -0.03
CA GLY A 82 5.77 11.71 0.56
C GLY A 82 7.14 12.28 0.80
N ARG A 83 7.64 13.11 -0.14
CA ARG A 83 8.94 13.75 -0.02
C ARG A 83 9.02 14.77 1.11
N ALA A 84 7.86 15.30 1.51
CA ALA A 84 7.78 16.22 2.65
C ALA A 84 7.73 15.50 4.00
N MET A 85 7.59 14.17 4.00
CA MET A 85 7.52 13.37 5.23
C MET A 85 8.83 12.65 5.52
N GLY A 86 9.13 12.46 6.80
CA GLY A 86 10.25 11.63 7.22
C GLY A 86 9.91 10.14 7.10
N TRP A 87 10.95 9.31 7.12
CA TRP A 87 10.82 7.85 6.98
C TRP A 87 9.91 7.25 8.05
N ASN A 88 10.13 7.62 9.32
CA ASN A 88 9.33 7.08 10.42
C ASN A 88 7.87 7.55 10.35
N GLU A 89 7.63 8.72 9.81
CA GLU A 89 6.29 9.23 9.60
C GLU A 89 5.55 8.38 8.56
N ILE A 90 6.23 8.02 7.47
CA ILE A 90 5.67 7.13 6.44
C ILE A 90 5.35 5.76 7.05
N LEU A 91 6.26 5.20 7.85
CA LEU A 91 6.02 3.90 8.50
C LEU A 91 4.84 3.97 9.47
N GLY A 92 4.66 5.09 10.15
CA GLY A 92 3.48 5.30 11.00
C GLY A 92 2.17 5.33 10.21
N HIS A 93 2.18 5.98 9.05
CA HIS A 93 1.03 5.96 8.14
C HIS A 93 0.76 4.56 7.61
N ALA A 94 1.81 3.79 7.33
CA ALA A 94 1.69 2.40 6.90
C ALA A 94 0.94 1.56 7.93
N GLU A 95 1.32 1.68 9.19
CA GLU A 95 0.70 0.94 10.28
C GLU A 95 -0.79 1.28 10.42
N ARG A 96 -1.11 2.56 10.46
CA ARG A 96 -2.50 3.03 10.57
C ARG A 96 -3.33 2.69 9.34
N GLY A 97 -2.77 2.87 8.15
CA GLY A 97 -3.46 2.57 6.89
C GLY A 97 -3.75 1.08 6.73
N ARG A 98 -2.80 0.22 7.12
CA ARG A 98 -3.01 -1.21 7.09
C ARG A 98 -4.09 -1.66 8.09
N GLU A 99 -4.07 -1.12 9.31
CA GLU A 99 -5.13 -1.40 10.29
C GLU A 99 -6.50 -1.08 9.69
N ARG A 100 -6.62 0.10 9.07
CA ARG A 100 -7.88 0.57 8.50
C ARG A 100 -8.35 -0.29 7.33
N VAL A 101 -7.49 -0.58 6.37
CA VAL A 101 -7.87 -1.38 5.19
C VAL A 101 -8.22 -2.82 5.56
N ARG A 102 -7.49 -3.40 6.51
CA ARG A 102 -7.76 -4.75 7.00
C ARG A 102 -9.07 -4.80 7.77
N ALA A 103 -9.32 -3.82 8.64
CA ALA A 103 -10.58 -3.73 9.39
C ALA A 103 -11.78 -3.58 8.45
N ALA A 104 -11.68 -2.71 7.46
CA ALA A 104 -12.75 -2.50 6.48
C ALA A 104 -13.01 -3.79 5.70
N PHE A 105 -11.97 -4.45 5.20
CA PHE A 105 -12.14 -5.68 4.43
C PHE A 105 -12.73 -6.81 5.29
N SER A 106 -12.29 -6.94 6.54
CA SER A 106 -12.78 -7.97 7.45
C SER A 106 -14.26 -7.77 7.84
N ALA A 107 -14.80 -6.57 7.66
CA ALA A 107 -16.19 -6.28 7.97
C ALA A 107 -17.17 -6.84 6.93
N PHE A 108 -16.69 -7.23 5.75
CA PHE A 108 -17.54 -7.86 4.75
C PHE A 108 -17.79 -9.33 5.10
N ALA A 109 -19.05 -9.74 5.19
CA ALA A 109 -19.41 -11.16 5.28
C ALA A 109 -19.19 -11.85 3.93
N ASP A 110 -19.56 -11.15 2.85
CA ASP A 110 -19.42 -11.63 1.48
C ASP A 110 -18.99 -10.44 0.60
N PRO A 111 -17.68 -10.20 0.48
CA PRO A 111 -17.19 -9.04 -0.26
C PRO A 111 -17.66 -9.04 -1.71
N PRO A 112 -18.20 -7.92 -2.22
CA PRO A 112 -18.54 -7.84 -3.65
C PRO A 112 -17.26 -7.85 -4.51
N PRO A 113 -17.39 -8.16 -5.82
CA PRO A 113 -16.23 -8.23 -6.71
C PRO A 113 -15.33 -7.00 -6.66
N LYS A 114 -15.89 -5.81 -6.60
CA LYS A 114 -15.10 -4.58 -6.51
C LYS A 114 -14.23 -4.54 -5.25
N ALA A 115 -14.78 -4.98 -4.11
CA ALA A 115 -14.02 -5.00 -2.85
C ALA A 115 -12.89 -6.03 -2.90
N LEU A 116 -13.14 -7.21 -3.48
CA LEU A 116 -12.12 -8.25 -3.66
C LEU A 116 -10.98 -7.76 -4.55
N GLU A 117 -11.31 -7.20 -5.71
CA GLU A 117 -10.34 -6.65 -6.64
C GLU A 117 -9.51 -5.55 -6.00
N LEU A 118 -10.17 -4.58 -5.40
CA LEU A 118 -9.51 -3.42 -4.79
C LEU A 118 -8.56 -3.84 -3.68
N PHE A 119 -9.00 -4.74 -2.81
CA PHE A 119 -8.15 -5.19 -1.71
C PHE A 119 -6.89 -5.88 -2.24
N GLY A 120 -7.02 -6.77 -3.21
CA GLY A 120 -5.87 -7.45 -3.80
C GLY A 120 -4.95 -6.50 -4.56
N ASP A 121 -5.51 -5.68 -5.43
CA ASP A 121 -4.75 -4.78 -6.29
C ASP A 121 -3.95 -3.75 -5.48
N GLU A 122 -4.54 -3.22 -4.41
CA GLU A 122 -3.93 -2.12 -3.66
C GLU A 122 -3.18 -2.57 -2.39
N THR A 123 -3.23 -3.86 -2.06
CA THR A 123 -2.45 -4.40 -0.95
C THR A 123 -1.47 -5.47 -1.45
N PHE A 124 -1.80 -6.75 -1.37
CA PHE A 124 -0.80 -7.80 -1.57
C PHE A 124 -0.17 -7.80 -2.96
N ASP A 125 -0.92 -7.58 -4.04
CA ASP A 125 -0.34 -7.54 -5.40
C ASP A 125 0.60 -6.34 -5.56
N HIS A 126 0.21 -5.19 -5.03
CA HIS A 126 0.98 -3.95 -5.06
C HIS A 126 2.26 -4.07 -4.24
N TYR A 127 2.15 -4.62 -3.03
CA TYR A 127 3.31 -4.83 -2.16
C TYR A 127 4.32 -5.79 -2.79
N GLU A 128 3.85 -6.89 -3.38
CA GLU A 128 4.71 -7.89 -4.01
C GLU A 128 5.46 -7.30 -5.22
N GLU A 129 4.77 -6.50 -6.04
CA GLU A 129 5.38 -5.81 -7.18
C GLU A 129 6.52 -4.90 -6.74
N HIS A 130 6.25 -4.05 -5.74
CA HIS A 130 7.24 -3.08 -5.29
C HIS A 130 8.34 -3.70 -4.44
N GLU A 131 8.05 -4.76 -3.71
CA GLU A 131 9.08 -5.54 -3.03
C GLU A 131 10.14 -6.05 -4.02
N ALA A 132 9.70 -6.62 -5.15
CA ALA A 132 10.61 -7.12 -6.18
C ALA A 132 11.48 -6.00 -6.75
N GLN A 133 10.91 -4.82 -7.00
CA GLN A 133 11.65 -3.67 -7.51
C GLN A 133 12.69 -3.17 -6.51
N ILE A 134 12.34 -3.09 -5.23
CA ILE A 134 13.23 -2.63 -4.18
C ILE A 134 14.38 -3.62 -4.00
N ARG A 135 14.12 -4.92 -4.01
CA ARG A 135 15.16 -5.94 -3.89
C ARG A 135 16.12 -5.91 -5.06
N ALA A 136 15.61 -5.71 -6.28
CA ALA A 136 16.45 -5.58 -7.48
C ALA A 136 17.36 -4.34 -7.39
N PHE A 137 16.84 -3.23 -6.88
CA PHE A 137 17.58 -1.99 -6.68
C PHE A 137 18.68 -2.15 -5.62
N SER A 138 18.40 -2.94 -4.59
CA SER A 138 19.29 -3.11 -3.43
C SER A 138 20.37 -4.19 -3.63
N SER A 139 20.24 -5.00 -4.67
CA SER A 139 21.17 -6.11 -4.91
C SER A 139 22.46 -5.68 -5.60
#